data_f0294cd1f340e49b99cff1d2fd4b6aa9
#
_entry.id   f0294cd1f340e49b99cff1d2fd4b6aa9
#
_cell.length_a   1.000
_cell.length_b   1.000
_cell.length_c   1.000
_cell.angle_alpha   90.00
_cell.angle_beta   90.00
_cell.angle_gamma   90.00
#
_symmetry.space_group_name_H-M   'P 1'
#
loop_
_entity.id
_entity.type
_entity.pdbx_description
1 polymer ?
#
loop_
_entity_poly.entity_id
_entity_poly.type
_entity_poly.pdbx_seq_one_letter_code
_entity_poly.pdbx_strand_id
1 'polypeptide(L)'
;MPRPESGFMSHNPPISNSTRRSFLKTGSATAATMPALSSLLAGTAAANAHAAGGDAIQVALIGCGGRGGGAAADALAVVEAPLKLVALADVVQGRAEIVRRNLGAKHPDRVDVPDERMFIGFEAYKEAIDALRPGDIAIFATPPAFRAPHFEYAIKKGLHVFMEKPVAVDGASARRIIDLAAKADEKKLKVGVGLMCRHCPRRRELFDRLRAGEAGELIAFRAYREHNPVHNLDLFPGVPKDSTELLWQVKRFHNFLWASGGIFSDYYIHNIDEVCWMKDDWPVTAIATGGRHFRGKIDDQNFDSYAVEFTFADGVKFFFAGRAMKDCQQQFGGFGQGSRGAFTISARGHFPSRATIYKSQRMEQDNILWTAEQPEPNPYQEEWNHLV
;
A
#
# COMPACT_ATOMS: atom_id res chain seq x y z
N MET A 1 -37.16 -8.44 46.32
CA MET A 1 -35.80 -7.97 46.68
C MET A 1 -35.28 -7.22 45.48
N PRO A 2 -35.05 -5.90 45.53
CA PRO A 2 -34.55 -5.11 44.40
C PRO A 2 -33.03 -5.22 44.25
N ARG A 3 -32.52 -5.18 42.98
CA ARG A 3 -31.09 -5.13 42.64
C ARG A 3 -30.59 -3.68 42.77
N PRO A 4 -29.34 -3.44 43.17
CA PRO A 4 -28.77 -2.11 43.20
C PRO A 4 -28.29 -1.65 41.81
N GLU A 5 -28.62 -0.43 41.45
CA GLU A 5 -28.07 0.33 40.34
C GLU A 5 -26.62 0.74 40.67
N SER A 6 -25.66 0.43 39.83
CA SER A 6 -24.33 1.00 39.85
C SER A 6 -24.16 1.92 38.65
N GLY A 7 -24.25 3.24 38.93
CA GLY A 7 -23.93 4.27 37.95
C GLY A 7 -22.40 4.35 37.74
N PHE A 8 -21.97 4.18 36.51
CA PHE A 8 -20.62 4.59 36.04
C PHE A 8 -20.80 5.79 35.12
N MET A 9 -20.50 6.97 35.64
CA MET A 9 -20.28 8.15 34.80
C MET A 9 -18.89 8.05 34.17
N SER A 10 -18.83 7.86 32.86
CA SER A 10 -17.59 8.03 32.07
C SER A 10 -17.56 9.45 31.51
N HIS A 11 -16.67 10.29 32.02
CA HIS A 11 -16.32 11.57 31.40
C HIS A 11 -15.31 11.26 30.26
N ASN A 12 -15.76 11.32 29.02
CA ASN A 12 -14.87 11.46 27.87
C ASN A 12 -14.78 12.95 27.50
N PRO A 13 -13.57 13.49 27.32
CA PRO A 13 -13.41 14.84 26.78
C PRO A 13 -13.79 14.85 25.28
N PRO A 14 -14.30 15.99 24.76
CA PRO A 14 -14.72 16.07 23.36
C PRO A 14 -13.51 15.98 22.43
N ILE A 15 -13.60 15.05 21.47
CA ILE A 15 -12.65 14.91 20.36
C ILE A 15 -12.88 16.13 19.44
N SER A 16 -11.86 16.95 19.27
CA SER A 16 -11.87 18.09 18.37
C SER A 16 -11.97 17.57 16.91
N ASN A 17 -13.09 17.85 16.26
CA ASN A 17 -13.32 17.60 14.84
C ASN A 17 -12.51 18.60 13.98
N SER A 18 -11.25 18.31 13.75
CA SER A 18 -10.50 18.97 12.69
C SER A 18 -10.69 18.15 11.40
N THR A 19 -11.63 18.58 10.55
CA THR A 19 -11.84 17.98 9.24
C THR A 19 -10.80 18.49 8.25
N ARG A 20 -10.35 17.63 7.31
CA ARG A 20 -9.46 17.99 6.17
C ARG A 20 -9.88 19.26 5.41
N ARG A 21 -11.14 19.66 5.53
CA ARG A 21 -11.69 20.89 4.95
C ARG A 21 -11.14 22.20 5.56
N SER A 22 -10.65 22.17 6.81
CA SER A 22 -10.02 23.35 7.44
C SER A 22 -8.58 23.56 6.98
N PHE A 23 -7.88 22.50 6.59
CA PHE A 23 -6.50 22.56 6.12
C PHE A 23 -6.37 23.22 4.73
N LEU A 24 -7.36 23.05 3.85
CA LEU A 24 -7.31 23.61 2.48
C LEU A 24 -7.84 25.04 2.36
N LYS A 25 -8.42 25.63 3.42
CA LYS A 25 -8.99 27.00 3.37
C LYS A 25 -8.05 28.11 3.81
N THR A 26 -6.86 27.81 4.31
CA THR A 26 -5.88 28.82 4.79
C THR A 26 -4.85 29.25 3.74
N GLY A 27 -5.00 28.85 2.50
CA GLY A 27 -4.04 29.06 1.41
C GLY A 27 -4.45 30.04 0.31
N SER A 28 -5.31 31.03 0.55
CA SER A 28 -5.62 32.06 -0.47
C SER A 28 -6.08 33.36 0.19
N ALA A 29 -5.20 34.32 0.27
CA ALA A 29 -5.33 35.77 0.06
C ALA A 29 -4.31 36.53 0.93
N THR A 30 -3.29 37.05 0.28
CA THR A 30 -2.98 38.50 0.36
C THR A 30 -1.73 38.79 -0.48
N ALA A 31 -1.94 39.45 -1.60
CA ALA A 31 -0.89 40.16 -2.30
C ALA A 31 -0.87 41.60 -1.74
N ALA A 32 0.22 42.02 -1.09
CA ALA A 32 0.57 43.44 -0.96
C ALA A 32 2.05 43.60 -0.53
N THR A 33 2.80 44.22 -1.46
CA THR A 33 3.98 45.14 -1.28
C THR A 33 5.13 44.80 -0.35
N MET A 34 6.29 44.67 -0.96
CA MET A 34 7.64 44.69 -0.38
C MET A 34 8.01 46.03 0.27
N PRO A 35 8.96 46.07 1.26
CA PRO A 35 10.34 46.37 0.88
C PRO A 35 11.40 45.40 1.43
N ALA A 36 12.57 45.45 0.80
CA ALA A 36 13.74 44.65 1.02
C ALA A 36 14.32 44.72 2.46
N LEU A 37 14.66 43.56 3.03
CA LEU A 37 15.72 43.41 4.01
C LEU A 37 16.44 42.08 3.74
N SER A 38 17.62 42.21 3.21
CA SER A 38 18.63 41.16 3.05
C SER A 38 19.23 40.81 4.42
N SER A 39 19.59 39.51 4.55
CA SER A 39 20.37 38.88 5.63
C SER A 39 19.55 38.27 6.77
N LEU A 40 19.36 36.95 6.66
CA LEU A 40 19.50 35.86 7.65
C LEU A 40 18.81 34.57 7.13
N LEU A 41 19.42 33.91 6.16
CA LEU A 41 19.02 32.58 5.70
C LEU A 41 20.26 31.67 5.69
N ALA A 42 20.66 31.26 6.89
CA ALA A 42 21.54 30.12 7.08
C ALA A 42 20.80 29.16 8.02
N GLY A 43 20.09 28.17 7.47
CA GLY A 43 19.49 27.14 8.32
C GLY A 43 18.33 26.35 7.78
N THR A 44 18.14 26.19 6.45
CA THR A 44 17.13 25.26 5.89
C THR A 44 17.56 24.59 4.56
N ALA A 45 18.81 24.21 4.45
CA ALA A 45 19.36 23.66 3.19
C ALA A 45 19.60 22.14 3.22
N ALA A 46 18.98 21.37 4.12
CA ALA A 46 19.28 19.93 4.21
C ALA A 46 18.30 19.02 3.45
N ALA A 47 17.16 19.51 2.95
CA ALA A 47 16.15 18.67 2.32
C ALA A 47 16.19 18.60 0.78
N ASN A 48 16.99 19.45 0.11
CA ASN A 48 17.10 19.50 -1.36
C ASN A 48 18.56 19.29 -1.86
N ALA A 49 19.41 18.64 -1.07
CA ALA A 49 20.83 18.51 -1.38
C ALA A 49 21.13 17.65 -2.64
N HIS A 50 20.20 16.81 -3.08
CA HIS A 50 20.42 15.95 -4.26
C HIS A 50 20.03 16.59 -5.59
N ALA A 51 19.24 17.66 -5.60
CA ALA A 51 18.82 18.34 -6.84
C ALA A 51 19.89 19.28 -7.44
N ALA A 52 20.96 19.60 -6.69
CA ALA A 52 21.98 20.57 -7.09
C ALA A 52 23.38 19.98 -7.41
N GLY A 53 23.59 18.69 -7.19
CA GLY A 53 24.85 18.02 -7.52
C GLY A 53 24.55 16.66 -8.12
N GLY A 54 25.07 16.36 -9.29
CA GLY A 54 24.85 15.19 -10.14
C GLY A 54 25.04 13.78 -9.52
N ASP A 55 24.84 13.62 -8.23
CA ASP A 55 24.87 12.35 -7.51
C ASP A 55 23.53 11.63 -7.59
N ALA A 56 23.54 10.38 -8.04
CA ALA A 56 22.37 9.51 -8.05
C ALA A 56 21.81 9.33 -6.62
N ILE A 57 20.48 9.31 -6.50
CA ILE A 57 19.80 8.91 -5.27
C ILE A 57 20.10 7.42 -5.02
N GLN A 58 20.65 7.11 -3.85
CA GLN A 58 20.95 5.72 -3.50
C GLN A 58 19.72 5.01 -2.97
N VAL A 59 19.62 3.71 -3.26
CA VAL A 59 18.51 2.87 -2.88
C VAL A 59 19.03 1.62 -2.18
N ALA A 60 18.43 1.24 -1.05
CA ALA A 60 18.61 -0.07 -0.42
C ALA A 60 17.32 -0.86 -0.48
N LEU A 61 17.39 -2.14 -0.84
CA LEU A 61 16.24 -3.05 -0.84
C LEU A 61 16.30 -3.97 0.38
N ILE A 62 15.27 -3.92 1.20
CA ILE A 62 15.07 -4.77 2.37
C ILE A 62 13.89 -5.71 2.09
N GLY A 63 14.18 -7.00 1.88
CA GLY A 63 13.25 -8.02 1.42
C GLY A 63 13.40 -8.29 -0.08
N CYS A 64 14.27 -9.24 -0.42
CA CYS A 64 14.65 -9.61 -1.80
C CYS A 64 13.75 -10.71 -2.41
N GLY A 65 12.47 -10.74 -2.03
CA GLY A 65 11.47 -11.60 -2.68
C GLY A 65 11.05 -11.08 -4.06
N GLY A 66 10.11 -11.78 -4.70
CA GLY A 66 9.61 -11.40 -6.04
C GLY A 66 9.07 -9.98 -6.09
N ARG A 67 8.28 -9.55 -5.06
CA ARG A 67 7.75 -8.19 -5.02
C ARG A 67 8.84 -7.14 -4.76
N GLY A 68 9.81 -7.44 -3.87
CA GLY A 68 10.94 -6.54 -3.62
C GLY A 68 11.81 -6.35 -4.87
N GLY A 69 12.14 -7.43 -5.57
CA GLY A 69 12.86 -7.35 -6.86
C GLY A 69 12.09 -6.53 -7.91
N GLY A 70 10.76 -6.68 -7.96
CA GLY A 70 9.90 -5.88 -8.84
C GLY A 70 9.92 -4.40 -8.47
N ALA A 71 9.72 -4.06 -7.19
CA ALA A 71 9.75 -2.67 -6.73
C ALA A 71 11.11 -1.99 -6.99
N ALA A 72 12.21 -2.71 -6.77
CA ALA A 72 13.53 -2.18 -7.11
C ALA A 72 13.74 -2.02 -8.63
N ALA A 73 13.17 -2.91 -9.46
CA ALA A 73 13.21 -2.76 -10.91
C ALA A 73 12.44 -1.53 -11.38
N ASP A 74 11.26 -1.28 -10.82
CA ASP A 74 10.43 -0.11 -11.12
C ASP A 74 11.13 1.19 -10.66
N ALA A 75 11.79 1.18 -9.49
CA ALA A 75 12.62 2.28 -9.00
C ALA A 75 13.76 2.60 -9.99
N LEU A 76 14.51 1.57 -10.41
CA LEU A 76 15.63 1.73 -11.33
C LEU A 76 15.20 2.11 -12.75
N ALA A 77 13.91 2.00 -13.08
CA ALA A 77 13.38 2.42 -14.38
C ALA A 77 12.88 3.88 -14.39
N VAL A 78 12.87 4.59 -13.26
CA VAL A 78 12.54 6.02 -13.21
C VAL A 78 13.53 6.81 -14.08
N VAL A 79 12.98 7.72 -14.90
CA VAL A 79 13.77 8.51 -15.86
C VAL A 79 14.09 9.90 -15.29
N GLU A 80 13.19 10.48 -14.51
CA GLU A 80 13.26 11.85 -13.99
C GLU A 80 14.43 12.07 -13.04
N ALA A 81 14.86 11.03 -12.33
CA ALA A 81 16.03 11.08 -11.47
C ALA A 81 16.80 9.75 -11.51
N PRO A 82 18.15 9.79 -11.56
CA PRO A 82 18.96 8.58 -11.53
C PRO A 82 18.95 7.95 -10.14
N LEU A 83 18.34 6.73 -10.03
CA LEU A 83 18.41 5.92 -8.81
C LEU A 83 19.47 4.83 -8.98
N LYS A 84 20.21 4.54 -7.91
CA LYS A 84 21.26 3.51 -7.88
C LYS A 84 21.06 2.56 -6.71
N LEU A 85 20.87 1.27 -6.98
CA LEU A 85 20.78 0.24 -5.94
C LEU A 85 22.17 -0.05 -5.40
N VAL A 86 22.36 0.15 -4.08
CA VAL A 86 23.69 0.07 -3.43
C VAL A 86 23.76 -0.96 -2.31
N ALA A 87 22.61 -1.46 -1.81
CA ALA A 87 22.59 -2.43 -0.72
C ALA A 87 21.35 -3.35 -0.83
N LEU A 88 21.50 -4.58 -0.36
CA LEU A 88 20.45 -5.59 -0.28
C LEU A 88 20.42 -6.21 1.12
N ALA A 89 19.22 -6.46 1.64
CA ALA A 89 19.01 -7.18 2.90
C ALA A 89 17.89 -8.23 2.78
N ASP A 90 18.14 -9.45 3.22
CA ASP A 90 17.14 -10.53 3.32
C ASP A 90 17.55 -11.53 4.41
N VAL A 91 16.62 -12.34 4.88
CA VAL A 91 16.91 -13.48 5.76
C VAL A 91 17.38 -14.73 4.98
N VAL A 92 17.34 -14.67 3.65
CA VAL A 92 17.72 -15.77 2.74
C VAL A 92 18.73 -15.25 1.72
N GLN A 93 20.00 -15.64 1.89
CA GLN A 93 21.10 -15.21 1.03
C GLN A 93 20.81 -15.39 -0.47
N GLY A 94 20.34 -16.55 -0.89
CA GLY A 94 20.07 -16.84 -2.31
C GLY A 94 19.02 -15.91 -2.94
N ARG A 95 18.11 -15.30 -2.16
CA ARG A 95 17.18 -14.29 -2.67
C ARG A 95 17.91 -13.00 -3.01
N ALA A 96 18.80 -12.52 -2.16
CA ALA A 96 19.59 -11.32 -2.40
C ALA A 96 20.50 -11.51 -3.64
N GLU A 97 21.15 -12.67 -3.77
CA GLU A 97 21.99 -13.01 -4.91
C GLU A 97 21.21 -13.03 -6.24
N ILE A 98 20.00 -13.63 -6.24
CA ILE A 98 19.13 -13.67 -7.42
C ILE A 98 18.71 -12.26 -7.84
N VAL A 99 18.30 -11.42 -6.89
CA VAL A 99 17.89 -10.04 -7.16
C VAL A 99 19.06 -9.23 -7.70
N ARG A 100 20.25 -9.29 -7.07
CA ARG A 100 21.46 -8.62 -7.55
C ARG A 100 21.77 -8.99 -8.99
N ARG A 101 21.80 -10.28 -9.29
CA ARG A 101 22.08 -10.77 -10.63
C ARG A 101 21.07 -10.31 -11.68
N ASN A 102 19.77 -10.43 -11.36
CA ASN A 102 18.71 -10.11 -12.31
C ASN A 102 18.61 -8.60 -12.57
N LEU A 103 18.72 -7.78 -11.52
CA LEU A 103 18.71 -6.32 -11.66
C LEU A 103 19.99 -5.81 -12.30
N GLY A 104 21.17 -6.39 -11.98
CA GLY A 104 22.43 -6.03 -12.60
C GLY A 104 22.47 -6.35 -14.11
N ALA A 105 21.84 -7.46 -14.52
CA ALA A 105 21.70 -7.77 -15.94
C ALA A 105 20.79 -6.80 -16.70
N LYS A 106 19.72 -6.31 -16.02
CA LYS A 106 18.74 -5.39 -16.62
C LYS A 106 19.16 -3.91 -16.57
N HIS A 107 19.87 -3.52 -15.51
CA HIS A 107 20.28 -2.14 -15.23
C HIS A 107 21.77 -2.08 -14.81
N PRO A 108 22.73 -2.44 -15.69
CA PRO A 108 24.15 -2.63 -15.31
C PRO A 108 24.76 -1.37 -14.68
N ASP A 109 24.40 -0.19 -15.17
CA ASP A 109 24.95 1.10 -14.69
C ASP A 109 24.26 1.62 -13.41
N ARG A 110 23.14 1.00 -12.98
CA ARG A 110 22.32 1.42 -11.85
C ARG A 110 22.34 0.44 -10.67
N VAL A 111 23.11 -0.64 -10.75
CA VAL A 111 23.26 -1.64 -9.67
C VAL A 111 24.73 -1.72 -9.26
N ASP A 112 25.01 -1.30 -8.04
CA ASP A 112 26.34 -1.27 -7.45
C ASP A 112 26.26 -1.85 -6.02
N VAL A 113 26.10 -3.18 -5.96
CA VAL A 113 25.95 -3.92 -4.71
C VAL A 113 27.13 -4.91 -4.60
N PRO A 114 28.23 -4.51 -3.98
CA PRO A 114 29.34 -5.41 -3.69
C PRO A 114 28.96 -6.44 -2.61
N ASP A 115 29.75 -7.49 -2.44
CA ASP A 115 29.43 -8.58 -1.53
C ASP A 115 29.23 -8.13 -0.08
N GLU A 116 30.02 -7.16 0.39
CA GLU A 116 29.95 -6.57 1.72
C GLU A 116 28.70 -5.71 1.96
N ARG A 117 27.91 -5.43 0.93
CA ARG A 117 26.61 -4.73 1.03
C ARG A 117 25.41 -5.65 0.78
N MET A 118 25.63 -6.95 0.80
CA MET A 118 24.58 -7.97 0.87
C MET A 118 24.46 -8.47 2.32
N PHE A 119 23.54 -7.92 3.07
CA PHE A 119 23.35 -8.19 4.48
C PHE A 119 22.33 -9.30 4.69
N ILE A 120 22.65 -10.30 5.54
CA ILE A 120 21.82 -11.49 5.73
C ILE A 120 21.45 -11.67 7.19
N GLY A 121 20.15 -11.74 7.46
CA GLY A 121 19.62 -11.97 8.81
C GLY A 121 18.49 -11.02 9.18
N PHE A 122 17.96 -11.18 10.40
CA PHE A 122 16.82 -10.37 10.87
C PHE A 122 17.20 -8.90 11.14
N GLU A 123 18.45 -8.64 11.53
CA GLU A 123 18.96 -7.28 11.78
C GLU A 123 19.58 -6.61 10.55
N ALA A 124 19.73 -7.35 9.44
CA ALA A 124 20.34 -6.90 8.19
C ALA A 124 19.71 -5.62 7.62
N TYR A 125 18.45 -5.34 7.96
CA TYR A 125 17.80 -4.09 7.55
C TYR A 125 18.50 -2.84 8.10
N LYS A 126 19.11 -2.91 9.30
CA LYS A 126 19.84 -1.78 9.88
C LYS A 126 21.11 -1.49 9.08
N GLU A 127 21.87 -2.53 8.76
CA GLU A 127 23.10 -2.43 7.98
C GLU A 127 22.82 -1.89 6.56
N ALA A 128 21.75 -2.36 5.92
CA ALA A 128 21.35 -1.85 4.60
C ALA A 128 20.89 -0.38 4.65
N ILE A 129 20.16 0.02 5.70
CA ILE A 129 19.76 1.41 5.94
C ILE A 129 20.98 2.29 6.28
N ASP A 130 21.94 1.78 7.06
CA ASP A 130 23.15 2.49 7.44
C ASP A 130 24.12 2.70 6.26
N ALA A 131 23.96 1.93 5.18
CA ALA A 131 24.70 2.16 3.93
C ALA A 131 24.19 3.35 3.10
N LEU A 132 23.05 3.94 3.49
CA LEU A 132 22.42 5.08 2.82
C LEU A 132 22.74 6.40 3.51
N ARG A 133 22.62 7.49 2.76
CA ARG A 133 22.75 8.86 3.24
C ARG A 133 21.38 9.48 3.52
N PRO A 134 21.24 10.46 4.42
CA PRO A 134 19.99 11.22 4.55
C PRO A 134 19.51 11.75 3.19
N GLY A 135 18.22 11.54 2.88
CA GLY A 135 17.63 11.88 1.59
C GLY A 135 17.65 10.75 0.53
N ASP A 136 18.36 9.66 0.77
CA ASP A 136 18.28 8.45 -0.04
C ASP A 136 16.97 7.65 0.26
N ILE A 137 16.70 6.56 -0.46
CA ILE A 137 15.43 5.81 -0.38
C ILE A 137 15.66 4.40 0.16
N ALA A 138 14.92 4.00 1.20
CA ALA A 138 14.82 2.61 1.65
C ALA A 138 13.55 1.95 1.09
N ILE A 139 13.69 0.78 0.46
CA ILE A 139 12.57 -0.04 -0.05
C ILE A 139 12.29 -1.17 0.93
N PHE A 140 11.06 -1.25 1.46
CA PHE A 140 10.63 -2.31 2.37
C PHE A 140 9.63 -3.25 1.69
N ALA A 141 10.09 -4.46 1.39
CA ALA A 141 9.30 -5.55 0.83
C ALA A 141 9.35 -6.83 1.70
N THR A 142 9.66 -6.66 2.99
CA THR A 142 9.60 -7.70 4.01
C THR A 142 8.15 -8.03 4.38
N PRO A 143 7.85 -9.11 5.11
CA PRO A 143 6.52 -9.34 5.66
C PRO A 143 6.04 -8.13 6.47
N PRO A 144 4.74 -7.77 6.40
CA PRO A 144 4.23 -6.52 6.99
C PRO A 144 4.38 -6.41 8.51
N ALA A 145 4.52 -7.53 9.24
CA ALA A 145 4.83 -7.51 10.69
C ALA A 145 6.12 -6.73 11.02
N PHE A 146 7.08 -6.70 10.09
CA PHE A 146 8.37 -6.02 10.29
C PHE A 146 8.36 -4.56 9.82
N ARG A 147 7.24 -4.07 9.26
CA ARG A 147 7.17 -2.76 8.63
C ARG A 147 7.43 -1.61 9.59
N ALA A 148 6.77 -1.62 10.75
CA ALA A 148 6.90 -0.52 11.71
C ALA A 148 8.34 -0.33 12.24
N PRO A 149 9.08 -1.37 12.71
CA PRO A 149 10.47 -1.20 13.15
C PRO A 149 11.41 -0.74 12.02
N HIS A 150 11.23 -1.24 10.79
CA HIS A 150 12.04 -0.80 9.65
C HIS A 150 11.78 0.68 9.31
N PHE A 151 10.51 1.08 9.28
CA PHE A 151 10.12 2.45 8.99
C PHE A 151 10.61 3.42 10.06
N GLU A 152 10.48 3.07 11.34
CA GLU A 152 11.03 3.87 12.45
C GLU A 152 12.53 4.09 12.32
N TYR A 153 13.28 3.04 11.94
CA TYR A 153 14.73 3.16 11.78
C TYR A 153 15.09 4.06 10.59
N ALA A 154 14.40 3.94 9.46
CA ALA A 154 14.61 4.81 8.30
C ALA A 154 14.31 6.29 8.61
N ILE A 155 13.22 6.58 9.34
CA ILE A 155 12.90 7.95 9.78
C ILE A 155 14.01 8.52 10.66
N LYS A 156 14.58 7.73 11.58
CA LYS A 156 15.71 8.15 12.43
C LYS A 156 16.91 8.54 11.59
N LYS A 157 17.16 7.84 10.48
CA LYS A 157 18.28 8.10 9.55
C LYS A 157 17.98 9.20 8.52
N GLY A 158 16.77 9.76 8.50
CA GLY A 158 16.38 10.82 7.56
C GLY A 158 16.21 10.33 6.12
N LEU A 159 15.73 9.11 5.93
CA LEU A 159 15.53 8.49 4.62
C LEU A 159 14.11 8.67 4.12
N HIS A 160 13.96 8.83 2.82
CA HIS A 160 12.71 8.58 2.14
C HIS A 160 12.40 7.08 2.12
N VAL A 161 11.13 6.70 2.03
CA VAL A 161 10.72 5.31 2.12
C VAL A 161 9.74 4.95 1.01
N PHE A 162 9.97 3.83 0.36
CA PHE A 162 8.93 3.07 -0.31
C PHE A 162 8.65 1.80 0.48
N MET A 163 7.40 1.52 0.78
CA MET A 163 7.04 0.28 1.47
C MET A 163 5.89 -0.43 0.77
N GLU A 164 6.03 -1.74 0.62
CA GLU A 164 4.97 -2.57 0.08
C GLU A 164 3.75 -2.65 1.01
N LYS A 165 2.58 -2.77 0.42
CA LYS A 165 1.34 -3.07 1.13
C LYS A 165 1.31 -4.55 1.60
N PRO A 166 0.54 -4.89 2.65
CA PRO A 166 -0.02 -4.00 3.65
C PRO A 166 1.07 -3.44 4.55
N VAL A 167 0.81 -2.28 5.15
CA VAL A 167 1.79 -1.62 6.01
C VAL A 167 1.72 -2.09 7.47
N ALA A 168 0.70 -2.85 7.80
CA ALA A 168 0.40 -3.35 9.15
C ALA A 168 -0.32 -4.69 9.08
N VAL A 169 -0.28 -5.46 10.16
CA VAL A 169 -0.95 -6.76 10.29
C VAL A 169 -2.18 -6.71 11.20
N ASP A 170 -2.27 -5.73 12.07
CA ASP A 170 -3.33 -5.54 13.05
C ASP A 170 -3.55 -4.06 13.40
N GLY A 171 -4.57 -3.79 14.24
CA GLY A 171 -4.91 -2.43 14.64
C GLY A 171 -3.82 -1.74 15.48
N ALA A 172 -3.02 -2.47 16.25
CA ALA A 172 -1.93 -1.90 17.04
C ALA A 172 -0.78 -1.45 16.13
N SER A 173 -0.36 -2.31 15.22
CA SER A 173 0.66 -1.98 14.23
C SER A 173 0.20 -0.88 13.26
N ALA A 174 -1.10 -0.85 12.88
CA ALA A 174 -1.65 0.23 12.06
C ALA A 174 -1.56 1.59 12.76
N ARG A 175 -1.95 1.69 14.05
CA ARG A 175 -1.79 2.94 14.83
C ARG A 175 -0.34 3.37 14.91
N ARG A 176 0.60 2.43 15.14
CA ARG A 176 2.03 2.75 15.15
C ARG A 176 2.52 3.30 13.82
N ILE A 177 2.06 2.76 12.68
CA ILE A 177 2.40 3.28 11.35
C ILE A 177 1.86 4.70 11.15
N ILE A 178 0.63 5.00 11.63
CA ILE A 178 0.06 6.36 11.56
C ILE A 178 0.93 7.35 12.36
N ASP A 179 1.33 7.00 13.58
CA ASP A 179 2.22 7.83 14.41
C ASP A 179 3.59 8.03 13.76
N LEU A 180 4.13 7.01 13.10
CA LEU A 180 5.39 7.10 12.36
C LEU A 180 5.25 7.94 11.09
N ALA A 181 4.11 7.88 10.41
CA ALA A 181 3.85 8.74 9.24
C ALA A 181 3.84 10.22 9.63
N ALA A 182 3.21 10.57 10.76
CA ALA A 182 3.27 11.94 11.29
C ALA A 182 4.71 12.40 11.56
N LYS A 183 5.57 11.54 12.14
CA LYS A 183 6.98 11.85 12.35
C LYS A 183 7.78 11.99 11.04
N ALA A 184 7.41 11.25 10.00
CA ALA A 184 8.01 11.40 8.68
C ALA A 184 7.63 12.75 8.05
N ASP A 185 6.37 13.16 8.19
CA ASP A 185 5.86 14.46 7.72
C ASP A 185 6.57 15.62 8.42
N GLU A 186 6.75 15.56 9.75
CA GLU A 186 7.53 16.55 10.51
C GLU A 186 8.95 16.74 9.97
N LYS A 187 9.58 15.65 9.51
CA LYS A 187 10.91 15.64 8.90
C LYS A 187 10.90 15.89 7.39
N LYS A 188 9.74 16.12 6.78
CA LYS A 188 9.55 16.30 5.33
C LYS A 188 10.09 15.13 4.51
N LEU A 189 9.98 13.90 5.05
CA LEU A 189 10.36 12.69 4.34
C LEU A 189 9.21 12.24 3.45
N LYS A 190 9.54 11.86 2.22
CA LYS A 190 8.56 11.25 1.29
C LYS A 190 8.33 9.79 1.68
N VAL A 191 7.08 9.35 1.65
CA VAL A 191 6.69 7.97 1.94
C VAL A 191 5.73 7.48 0.86
N GLY A 192 6.18 6.54 0.05
CA GLY A 192 5.37 5.79 -0.92
C GLY A 192 4.88 4.47 -0.31
N VAL A 193 3.66 4.09 -0.62
CA VAL A 193 3.07 2.80 -0.23
C VAL A 193 2.57 2.08 -1.48
N GLY A 194 2.91 0.81 -1.65
CA GLY A 194 2.59 -0.04 -2.81
C GLY A 194 1.08 -0.26 -3.06
N LEU A 195 0.28 0.79 -2.90
CA LEU A 195 -1.12 0.85 -3.31
C LEU A 195 -1.21 1.43 -4.74
N MET A 196 -0.56 0.78 -5.69
CA MET A 196 -0.34 1.22 -7.05
C MET A 196 -1.63 1.66 -7.77
N CYS A 197 -2.79 1.10 -7.42
CA CYS A 197 -4.07 1.49 -8.04
C CYS A 197 -4.37 2.99 -7.86
N ARG A 198 -3.93 3.61 -6.76
CA ARG A 198 -4.06 5.06 -6.53
C ARG A 198 -3.20 5.91 -7.45
N HIS A 199 -2.19 5.33 -8.06
CA HIS A 199 -1.30 5.97 -9.02
C HIS A 199 -1.72 5.75 -10.49
N CYS A 200 -2.74 4.91 -10.73
CA CYS A 200 -3.32 4.69 -12.06
C CYS A 200 -4.04 5.95 -12.56
N PRO A 201 -3.57 6.60 -13.65
CA PRO A 201 -4.18 7.84 -14.15
C PRO A 201 -5.65 7.66 -14.54
N ARG A 202 -6.02 6.48 -15.06
CA ARG A 202 -7.40 6.20 -15.50
C ARG A 202 -8.37 6.01 -14.33
N ARG A 203 -7.90 5.44 -13.20
CA ARG A 203 -8.70 5.41 -11.96
C ARG A 203 -8.81 6.78 -11.32
N ARG A 204 -7.78 7.60 -11.41
CA ARG A 204 -7.82 8.99 -10.95
C ARG A 204 -8.84 9.79 -11.74
N GLU A 205 -8.89 9.62 -13.07
CA GLU A 205 -9.91 10.21 -13.92
C GLU A 205 -11.32 9.75 -13.53
N LEU A 206 -11.52 8.44 -13.24
CA LEU A 206 -12.80 7.96 -12.71
C LEU A 206 -13.16 8.65 -11.39
N PHE A 207 -12.22 8.75 -10.45
CA PHE A 207 -12.43 9.42 -9.17
C PHE A 207 -12.90 10.88 -9.37
N ASP A 208 -12.22 11.63 -10.24
CA ASP A 208 -12.55 13.03 -10.52
C ASP A 208 -13.95 13.16 -11.15
N ARG A 209 -14.33 12.26 -12.06
CA ARG A 209 -15.67 12.20 -12.66
C ARG A 209 -16.77 11.86 -11.66
N LEU A 210 -16.51 10.92 -10.73
CA LEU A 210 -17.42 10.60 -9.63
C LEU A 210 -17.59 11.80 -8.70
N ARG A 211 -16.50 12.52 -8.40
CA ARG A 211 -16.54 13.78 -7.61
C ARG A 211 -17.29 14.90 -8.34
N ALA A 212 -17.24 14.95 -9.66
CA ALA A 212 -18.04 15.86 -10.49
C ALA A 212 -19.53 15.46 -10.57
N GLY A 213 -19.91 14.31 -9.99
CA GLY A 213 -21.30 13.84 -9.91
C GLY A 213 -21.81 13.19 -11.19
N GLU A 214 -20.94 12.70 -12.07
CA GLU A 214 -21.39 12.04 -13.33
C GLU A 214 -22.27 10.82 -13.06
N ALA A 215 -21.96 10.02 -12.03
CA ALA A 215 -22.80 8.91 -11.58
C ALA A 215 -23.96 9.33 -10.64
N GLY A 216 -24.02 10.60 -10.24
CA GLY A 216 -24.93 11.10 -9.20
C GLY A 216 -24.42 10.82 -7.78
N GLU A 217 -25.34 10.82 -6.79
CA GLU A 217 -25.01 10.43 -5.41
C GLU A 217 -24.65 8.95 -5.34
N LEU A 218 -23.57 8.61 -4.65
CA LEU A 218 -23.11 7.23 -4.52
C LEU A 218 -24.03 6.45 -3.57
N ILE A 219 -24.52 5.29 -3.99
CA ILE A 219 -25.53 4.50 -3.27
C ILE A 219 -24.93 3.24 -2.69
N ALA A 220 -24.17 2.49 -3.49
CA ALA A 220 -23.59 1.23 -3.06
C ALA A 220 -22.36 0.84 -3.88
N PHE A 221 -21.51 0.02 -3.25
CA PHE A 221 -20.34 -0.59 -3.91
C PHE A 221 -20.38 -2.11 -3.78
N ARG A 222 -19.77 -2.79 -4.74
CA ARG A 222 -19.48 -4.22 -4.69
C ARG A 222 -18.07 -4.47 -5.20
N ALA A 223 -17.31 -5.30 -4.50
CA ALA A 223 -16.04 -5.74 -5.01
C ALA A 223 -15.83 -7.24 -4.74
N TYR A 224 -15.09 -7.85 -5.64
CA TYR A 224 -14.80 -9.27 -5.66
C TYR A 224 -13.30 -9.49 -5.77
N ARG A 225 -12.76 -10.38 -4.94
CA ARG A 225 -11.40 -10.90 -5.06
C ARG A 225 -11.44 -12.41 -4.85
N GLU A 226 -11.90 -13.11 -5.85
CA GLU A 226 -12.03 -14.56 -5.87
C GLU A 226 -10.96 -15.15 -6.79
N HIS A 227 -10.08 -15.94 -6.22
CA HIS A 227 -8.90 -16.46 -6.91
C HIS A 227 -8.51 -17.84 -6.39
N ASN A 228 -7.56 -18.49 -7.08
CA ASN A 228 -6.89 -19.68 -6.58
C ASN A 228 -6.09 -19.35 -5.31
N PRO A 229 -5.73 -20.34 -4.48
CA PRO A 229 -4.85 -20.14 -3.35
C PRO A 229 -3.57 -19.40 -3.78
N VAL A 230 -3.12 -18.48 -2.94
CA VAL A 230 -1.97 -17.61 -3.21
C VAL A 230 -0.67 -18.41 -3.39
N HIS A 231 -0.57 -19.53 -2.70
CA HIS A 231 0.53 -20.49 -2.78
C HIS A 231 0.00 -21.88 -3.06
N ASN A 232 0.84 -22.73 -3.66
CA ASN A 232 0.51 -24.14 -3.78
C ASN A 232 0.50 -24.77 -2.38
N LEU A 233 -0.70 -24.93 -1.83
CA LEU A 233 -0.94 -25.44 -0.48
C LEU A 233 -0.43 -26.87 -0.30
N ASP A 234 -0.28 -27.62 -1.40
CA ASP A 234 0.18 -29.01 -1.38
C ASP A 234 1.70 -29.16 -1.15
N LEU A 235 2.45 -28.04 -1.10
CA LEU A 235 3.91 -28.02 -1.00
C LEU A 235 4.43 -27.60 0.40
N PHE A 236 3.68 -27.76 1.48
CA PHE A 236 4.15 -27.41 2.82
C PHE A 236 4.44 -28.63 3.68
N PRO A 237 5.58 -29.32 3.46
CA PRO A 237 6.11 -30.17 4.52
C PRO A 237 6.38 -29.31 5.76
N GLY A 238 6.20 -29.84 6.95
CA GLY A 238 6.48 -29.13 8.19
C GLY A 238 7.84 -28.45 8.24
N VAL A 239 8.21 -27.89 9.39
CA VAL A 239 9.49 -27.18 9.54
C VAL A 239 10.67 -28.07 9.14
N PRO A 240 11.53 -27.67 8.19
CA PRO A 240 12.72 -28.42 7.82
C PRO A 240 13.68 -28.57 9.02
N LYS A 241 14.40 -29.68 9.11
CA LYS A 241 15.31 -29.99 10.23
C LYS A 241 16.44 -28.95 10.40
N ASP A 242 16.82 -28.28 9.33
CA ASP A 242 17.87 -27.27 9.23
C ASP A 242 17.32 -25.82 9.35
N SER A 243 16.06 -25.64 9.69
CA SER A 243 15.42 -24.33 9.82
C SER A 243 14.82 -24.14 11.21
N THR A 244 14.84 -22.92 11.69
CA THR A 244 14.03 -22.54 12.87
C THR A 244 12.58 -22.36 12.45
N GLU A 245 11.65 -22.59 13.37
CA GLU A 245 10.23 -22.37 13.14
C GLU A 245 9.93 -20.92 12.69
N LEU A 246 10.56 -19.93 13.35
CA LEU A 246 10.42 -18.53 12.99
C LEU A 246 10.84 -18.27 11.53
N LEU A 247 12.01 -18.75 11.12
CA LEU A 247 12.48 -18.57 9.75
C LEU A 247 11.56 -19.26 8.73
N TRP A 248 11.06 -20.45 9.07
CA TRP A 248 10.10 -21.17 8.26
C TRP A 248 8.79 -20.40 8.11
N GLN A 249 8.22 -19.84 9.18
CA GLN A 249 7.02 -19.01 9.14
C GLN A 249 7.26 -17.73 8.33
N VAL A 250 8.40 -17.05 8.52
CA VAL A 250 8.75 -15.84 7.75
C VAL A 250 8.87 -16.13 6.26
N LYS A 251 9.47 -17.25 5.87
CA LYS A 251 9.53 -17.68 4.46
C LYS A 251 8.13 -17.96 3.86
N ARG A 252 7.14 -18.25 4.69
CA ARG A 252 5.74 -18.57 4.34
C ARG A 252 4.75 -17.59 4.97
N PHE A 253 5.15 -16.34 5.13
CA PHE A 253 4.42 -15.33 5.91
C PHE A 253 2.95 -15.19 5.54
N HIS A 254 2.58 -15.40 4.29
CA HIS A 254 1.18 -15.35 3.83
C HIS A 254 0.27 -16.34 4.58
N ASN A 255 0.81 -17.43 5.11
CA ASN A 255 0.04 -18.45 5.82
C ASN A 255 -0.24 -18.07 7.29
N PHE A 256 0.49 -17.10 7.85
CA PHE A 256 0.47 -16.77 9.27
C PHE A 256 -0.08 -15.36 9.51
N LEU A 257 -1.15 -15.26 10.31
CA LEU A 257 -1.81 -13.98 10.57
C LEU A 257 -0.88 -12.96 11.23
N TRP A 258 -0.01 -13.41 12.14
CA TRP A 258 0.95 -12.51 12.80
C TRP A 258 1.92 -11.86 11.83
N ALA A 259 2.26 -12.55 10.74
CA ALA A 259 3.28 -12.11 9.78
C ALA A 259 2.70 -11.29 8.61
N SER A 260 1.46 -11.61 8.17
CA SER A 260 0.84 -11.05 6.98
C SER A 260 -0.45 -10.24 7.24
N GLY A 261 -1.11 -10.43 8.37
CA GLY A 261 -2.49 -10.00 8.59
C GLY A 261 -3.51 -10.87 7.85
N GLY A 262 -3.06 -12.00 7.27
CA GLY A 262 -3.87 -12.92 6.47
C GLY A 262 -4.20 -12.43 5.07
N ILE A 263 -4.85 -13.28 4.28
CA ILE A 263 -5.28 -12.97 2.90
C ILE A 263 -6.14 -11.70 2.88
N PHE A 264 -6.96 -11.48 3.89
CA PHE A 264 -7.83 -10.32 3.97
C PHE A 264 -7.04 -9.01 3.92
N SER A 265 -6.03 -8.87 4.77
CA SER A 265 -5.16 -7.70 4.79
C SER A 265 -4.20 -7.66 3.60
N ASP A 266 -3.61 -8.81 3.25
CA ASP A 266 -2.52 -8.86 2.27
C ASP A 266 -3.01 -8.71 0.81
N TYR A 267 -4.15 -9.31 0.47
CA TYR A 267 -4.66 -9.32 -0.91
C TYR A 267 -5.87 -8.42 -1.11
N TYR A 268 -6.84 -8.45 -0.19
CA TYR A 268 -8.11 -7.76 -0.40
C TYR A 268 -8.03 -6.27 -0.11
N ILE A 269 -6.94 -5.83 0.54
CA ILE A 269 -6.69 -4.41 0.81
C ILE A 269 -6.78 -3.54 -0.45
N HIS A 270 -6.36 -4.02 -1.60
CA HIS A 270 -6.45 -3.27 -2.85
C HIS A 270 -7.90 -2.93 -3.22
N ASN A 271 -8.80 -3.91 -3.16
CA ASN A 271 -10.21 -3.69 -3.48
C ASN A 271 -10.91 -2.80 -2.44
N ILE A 272 -10.56 -2.99 -1.16
CA ILE A 272 -11.09 -2.17 -0.06
C ILE A 272 -10.60 -0.73 -0.20
N ASP A 273 -9.31 -0.55 -0.45
CA ASP A 273 -8.69 0.76 -0.65
C ASP A 273 -9.27 1.50 -1.88
N GLU A 274 -9.45 0.80 -3.01
CA GLU A 274 -10.05 1.37 -4.21
C GLU A 274 -11.47 1.89 -3.96
N VAL A 275 -12.30 1.12 -3.26
CA VAL A 275 -13.68 1.53 -2.93
C VAL A 275 -13.69 2.71 -1.96
N CYS A 276 -12.87 2.66 -0.90
CA CYS A 276 -12.75 3.78 0.04
C CYS A 276 -12.25 5.05 -0.66
N TRP A 277 -11.33 4.91 -1.62
CA TRP A 277 -10.87 6.02 -2.45
C TRP A 277 -11.99 6.58 -3.34
N MET A 278 -12.71 5.74 -4.08
CA MET A 278 -13.82 6.20 -4.94
C MET A 278 -14.95 6.85 -4.14
N LYS A 279 -15.19 6.38 -2.91
CA LYS A 279 -16.14 6.98 -1.98
C LYS A 279 -15.61 8.27 -1.34
N ASP A 280 -14.29 8.46 -1.32
CA ASP A 280 -13.58 9.54 -0.61
C ASP A 280 -13.91 9.56 0.90
N ASP A 281 -14.08 8.37 1.50
CA ASP A 281 -14.44 8.20 2.91
C ASP A 281 -14.03 6.81 3.41
N TRP A 282 -14.11 6.60 4.73
CA TRP A 282 -13.85 5.32 5.38
C TRP A 282 -15.12 4.77 6.03
N PRO A 283 -15.33 3.44 6.00
CA PRO A 283 -16.49 2.84 6.65
C PRO A 283 -16.41 2.99 8.17
N VAL A 284 -17.56 3.21 8.80
CA VAL A 284 -17.71 3.35 10.26
C VAL A 284 -18.08 2.04 10.94
N THR A 285 -18.65 1.09 10.20
CA THR A 285 -18.94 -0.27 10.70
C THR A 285 -18.63 -1.32 9.64
N ALA A 286 -18.34 -2.54 10.10
CA ALA A 286 -18.18 -3.72 9.27
C ALA A 286 -18.84 -4.93 9.94
N ILE A 287 -19.57 -5.72 9.14
CA ILE A 287 -20.08 -7.03 9.53
C ILE A 287 -19.45 -8.05 8.61
N ALA A 288 -18.84 -9.09 9.17
CA ALA A 288 -18.10 -10.07 8.39
C ALA A 288 -18.50 -11.48 8.75
N THR A 289 -18.58 -12.33 7.73
CA THR A 289 -18.68 -13.78 7.84
C THR A 289 -17.60 -14.42 6.97
N GLY A 290 -17.21 -15.64 7.31
CA GLY A 290 -16.22 -16.38 6.54
C GLY A 290 -15.95 -17.75 7.18
N GLY A 291 -15.11 -18.52 6.54
CA GLY A 291 -14.80 -19.84 7.06
C GLY A 291 -13.66 -20.54 6.34
N ARG A 292 -13.23 -21.62 6.98
CA ARG A 292 -12.19 -22.51 6.48
C ARG A 292 -12.83 -23.83 6.08
N HIS A 293 -13.06 -24.02 4.79
CA HIS A 293 -13.80 -25.16 4.25
C HIS A 293 -12.93 -26.08 3.38
N PHE A 294 -11.99 -25.50 2.65
CA PHE A 294 -11.21 -26.18 1.60
C PHE A 294 -9.75 -26.46 1.99
N ARG A 295 -9.17 -25.66 2.88
CA ARG A 295 -7.73 -25.71 3.22
C ARG A 295 -7.30 -26.93 4.02
N GLY A 296 -8.22 -27.74 4.53
CA GLY A 296 -7.92 -28.98 5.24
C GLY A 296 -7.02 -28.78 6.46
N LYS A 297 -6.03 -29.68 6.64
CA LYS A 297 -5.08 -29.72 7.78
C LYS A 297 -3.74 -29.04 7.48
N ILE A 298 -3.70 -28.13 6.51
CA ILE A 298 -2.46 -27.42 6.15
C ILE A 298 -2.11 -26.40 7.26
N ASP A 299 -0.81 -26.21 7.53
CA ASP A 299 -0.31 -25.19 8.46
C ASP A 299 -0.47 -23.79 7.86
N ASP A 300 -1.71 -23.30 7.89
CA ASP A 300 -2.17 -22.04 7.35
C ASP A 300 -3.34 -21.54 8.21
N GLN A 301 -3.30 -20.28 8.60
CA GLN A 301 -4.29 -19.66 9.49
C GLN A 301 -5.41 -18.93 8.75
N ASN A 302 -5.37 -18.87 7.42
CA ASN A 302 -6.35 -18.14 6.63
C ASN A 302 -7.69 -18.89 6.51
N PHE A 303 -8.75 -18.14 6.29
CA PHE A 303 -10.00 -18.66 5.78
C PHE A 303 -9.93 -18.85 4.26
N ASP A 304 -10.87 -19.64 3.73
CA ASP A 304 -11.03 -19.84 2.28
C ASP A 304 -11.98 -18.82 1.68
N SER A 305 -12.97 -18.37 2.45
CA SER A 305 -14.04 -17.50 2.00
C SER A 305 -14.28 -16.37 3.01
N TYR A 306 -14.63 -15.22 2.47
CA TYR A 306 -14.90 -13.99 3.21
C TYR A 306 -16.08 -13.27 2.56
N ALA A 307 -17.05 -12.83 3.36
CA ALA A 307 -18.09 -11.92 2.96
C ALA A 307 -18.16 -10.79 3.99
N VAL A 308 -18.01 -9.55 3.52
CA VAL A 308 -17.97 -8.39 4.40
C VAL A 308 -18.92 -7.32 3.88
N GLU A 309 -19.77 -6.82 4.75
CA GLU A 309 -20.56 -5.62 4.55
C GLU A 309 -19.95 -4.47 5.35
N PHE A 310 -19.49 -3.45 4.65
CA PHE A 310 -19.06 -2.19 5.24
C PHE A 310 -20.18 -1.15 5.13
N THR A 311 -20.31 -0.29 6.14
CA THR A 311 -21.25 0.84 6.12
C THR A 311 -20.48 2.13 6.33
N PHE A 312 -20.66 3.10 5.43
CA PHE A 312 -20.13 4.45 5.57
C PHE A 312 -21.04 5.33 6.47
N ALA A 313 -20.54 6.48 6.94
CA ALA A 313 -21.27 7.34 7.86
C ALA A 313 -22.61 7.88 7.28
N ASP A 314 -22.68 8.05 5.97
CA ASP A 314 -23.88 8.48 5.23
C ASP A 314 -24.85 7.33 4.87
N GLY A 315 -24.56 6.09 5.33
CA GLY A 315 -25.39 4.92 5.10
C GLY A 315 -25.07 4.14 3.81
N VAL A 316 -24.17 4.63 2.96
CA VAL A 316 -23.71 3.92 1.76
C VAL A 316 -23.11 2.56 2.16
N LYS A 317 -23.46 1.52 1.39
CA LYS A 317 -23.00 0.15 1.65
C LYS A 317 -21.91 -0.26 0.67
N PHE A 318 -20.94 -1.00 1.20
CA PHE A 318 -19.94 -1.69 0.38
C PHE A 318 -19.94 -3.18 0.73
N PHE A 319 -20.26 -4.01 -0.27
CA PHE A 319 -20.27 -5.46 -0.16
C PHE A 319 -19.00 -6.02 -0.79
N PHE A 320 -18.21 -6.73 0.00
CA PHE A 320 -16.99 -7.37 -0.45
C PHE A 320 -17.10 -8.90 -0.34
N ALA A 321 -16.75 -9.60 -1.42
CA ALA A 321 -16.60 -11.05 -1.41
C ALA A 321 -15.17 -11.45 -1.79
N GLY A 322 -14.53 -12.25 -0.92
CA GLY A 322 -13.20 -12.80 -1.11
C GLY A 322 -13.22 -14.32 -1.03
N ARG A 323 -12.48 -14.98 -1.92
CA ARG A 323 -12.33 -16.43 -1.91
C ARG A 323 -10.96 -16.84 -2.43
N ALA A 324 -10.33 -17.80 -1.73
CA ALA A 324 -9.04 -18.38 -2.12
C ALA A 324 -9.16 -19.91 -2.15
N MET A 325 -9.79 -20.45 -3.20
CA MET A 325 -10.08 -21.89 -3.37
C MET A 325 -9.58 -22.37 -4.74
N LYS A 326 -9.02 -23.59 -4.76
CA LYS A 326 -8.49 -24.22 -5.96
C LYS A 326 -9.64 -24.56 -6.93
N ASP A 327 -9.37 -24.42 -8.21
CA ASP A 327 -10.25 -24.84 -9.32
C ASP A 327 -11.64 -24.20 -9.31
N CYS A 328 -11.77 -23.00 -8.73
CA CYS A 328 -13.01 -22.25 -8.71
C CYS A 328 -13.03 -21.12 -9.76
N GLN A 329 -14.25 -20.74 -10.16
CA GLN A 329 -14.47 -19.55 -10.99
C GLN A 329 -13.76 -18.34 -10.38
N GLN A 330 -12.91 -17.69 -11.14
CA GLN A 330 -12.24 -16.46 -10.70
C GLN A 330 -13.10 -15.23 -10.98
N GLN A 331 -13.17 -14.32 -10.00
CA GLN A 331 -13.79 -13.02 -10.16
C GLN A 331 -12.96 -11.97 -9.45
N PHE A 332 -12.58 -10.94 -10.18
CA PHE A 332 -11.78 -9.87 -9.64
C PHE A 332 -12.22 -8.54 -10.26
N GLY A 333 -12.89 -7.69 -9.48
CA GLY A 333 -13.37 -6.41 -9.94
C GLY A 333 -14.00 -5.59 -8.82
N GLY A 334 -14.20 -4.31 -9.12
CA GLY A 334 -14.87 -3.33 -8.28
C GLY A 334 -15.92 -2.57 -9.07
N PHE A 335 -17.09 -2.39 -8.50
CA PHE A 335 -18.26 -1.77 -9.13
C PHE A 335 -18.97 -0.87 -8.14
N GLY A 336 -19.63 0.16 -8.66
CA GLY A 336 -20.46 1.02 -7.83
C GLY A 336 -21.74 1.45 -8.54
N GLN A 337 -22.66 1.97 -7.76
CA GLN A 337 -23.96 2.46 -8.18
C GLN A 337 -24.15 3.87 -7.62
N GLY A 338 -24.46 4.79 -8.50
CA GLY A 338 -24.89 6.13 -8.15
C GLY A 338 -26.35 6.35 -8.52
N SER A 339 -26.94 7.45 -8.11
CA SER A 339 -28.35 7.76 -8.35
C SER A 339 -28.69 7.99 -9.85
N ARG A 340 -27.69 8.30 -10.67
CA ARG A 340 -27.85 8.46 -12.14
C ARG A 340 -27.43 7.23 -12.89
N GLY A 341 -26.31 6.59 -12.54
CA GLY A 341 -25.78 5.47 -13.28
C GLY A 341 -24.82 4.60 -12.48
N ALA A 342 -24.59 3.40 -12.98
CA ALA A 342 -23.58 2.48 -12.45
C ALA A 342 -22.18 2.86 -12.96
N PHE A 343 -21.16 2.29 -12.31
CA PHE A 343 -19.78 2.44 -12.78
C PHE A 343 -18.94 1.21 -12.42
N THR A 344 -17.90 0.99 -13.21
CA THR A 344 -16.86 -0.01 -12.99
C THR A 344 -15.60 0.70 -12.53
N ILE A 345 -15.02 0.29 -11.39
CA ILE A 345 -13.71 0.72 -10.91
C ILE A 345 -12.63 -0.12 -11.60
N SER A 346 -12.81 -1.44 -11.57
CA SER A 346 -12.00 -2.40 -12.33
C SER A 346 -12.85 -3.59 -12.76
N ALA A 347 -12.61 -4.07 -13.97
CA ALA A 347 -13.40 -5.15 -14.55
C ALA A 347 -12.80 -6.54 -14.34
N ARG A 348 -11.45 -6.65 -14.45
CA ARG A 348 -10.72 -7.92 -14.39
C ARG A 348 -9.29 -7.74 -13.87
N GLY A 349 -9.12 -7.47 -12.57
CA GLY A 349 -7.81 -7.30 -11.98
C GLY A 349 -7.42 -5.84 -11.76
N HIS A 350 -6.18 -5.65 -11.35
CA HIS A 350 -5.67 -4.32 -11.02
C HIS A 350 -5.34 -3.49 -12.27
N PHE A 351 -4.86 -4.13 -13.32
CA PHE A 351 -4.36 -3.47 -14.52
C PHE A 351 -4.53 -4.37 -15.76
N PRO A 352 -5.08 -3.86 -16.88
CA PRO A 352 -5.74 -2.54 -17.01
C PRO A 352 -7.09 -2.50 -16.27
N SER A 353 -7.46 -1.33 -15.70
CA SER A 353 -8.68 -1.17 -14.91
C SER A 353 -9.96 -1.31 -15.73
N ARG A 354 -9.95 -0.75 -16.94
CA ARG A 354 -11.14 -0.59 -17.80
C ARG A 354 -12.27 0.14 -17.07
N ALA A 355 -11.90 1.16 -16.30
CA ALA A 355 -12.85 2.00 -15.59
C ALA A 355 -13.90 2.57 -16.54
N THR A 356 -15.18 2.55 -16.15
CA THR A 356 -16.30 2.92 -17.02
C THR A 356 -17.42 3.54 -16.20
N ILE A 357 -18.10 4.55 -16.72
CA ILE A 357 -19.35 5.12 -16.17
C ILE A 357 -20.46 4.85 -17.18
N TYR A 358 -21.63 4.43 -16.70
CA TYR A 358 -22.82 4.13 -17.51
C TYR A 358 -23.88 5.20 -17.32
N LYS A 359 -24.70 5.44 -18.35
CA LYS A 359 -25.81 6.42 -18.37
C LYS A 359 -26.96 6.07 -17.42
N SER A 360 -27.07 4.79 -17.04
CA SER A 360 -28.09 4.26 -16.12
C SER A 360 -27.52 3.10 -15.32
N GLN A 361 -28.37 2.33 -14.62
CA GLN A 361 -27.97 1.15 -13.84
C GLN A 361 -27.63 -0.08 -14.71
N ARG A 362 -27.87 -0.04 -16.03
CA ARG A 362 -27.52 -1.12 -16.97
C ARG A 362 -26.03 -1.00 -17.35
N MET A 363 -25.24 -2.01 -17.04
CA MET A 363 -23.81 -2.05 -17.35
C MET A 363 -23.55 -2.72 -18.69
N GLU A 364 -24.14 -2.18 -19.76
CA GLU A 364 -24.11 -2.68 -21.13
C GLU A 364 -23.35 -1.71 -22.06
N GLN A 365 -22.84 -2.23 -23.18
CA GLN A 365 -21.99 -1.49 -24.11
C GLN A 365 -22.70 -0.24 -24.71
N ASP A 366 -23.99 -0.35 -25.04
CA ASP A 366 -24.79 0.75 -25.60
C ASP A 366 -25.14 1.84 -24.58
N ASN A 367 -24.93 1.55 -23.30
CA ASN A 367 -25.23 2.42 -22.18
C ASN A 367 -24.01 3.11 -21.56
N ILE A 368 -22.86 3.00 -22.21
CA ILE A 368 -21.64 3.66 -21.75
C ILE A 368 -21.76 5.20 -21.88
N LEU A 369 -21.48 5.91 -20.79
CA LEU A 369 -21.30 7.36 -20.77
C LEU A 369 -19.83 7.73 -21.00
N TRP A 370 -18.92 7.04 -20.30
CA TRP A 370 -17.48 7.22 -20.37
C TRP A 370 -16.76 5.90 -20.10
N THR A 371 -15.65 5.69 -20.77
CA THR A 371 -14.72 4.59 -20.47
C THR A 371 -13.27 5.07 -20.54
N ALA A 372 -12.43 4.52 -19.67
CA ALA A 372 -11.02 4.84 -19.60
C ALA A 372 -10.30 4.48 -20.91
N GLU A 373 -9.55 5.44 -21.42
CA GLU A 373 -8.73 5.28 -22.62
C GLU A 373 -7.67 4.18 -22.44
N GLN A 374 -7.39 3.47 -23.53
CA GLN A 374 -6.39 2.40 -23.54
C GLN A 374 -5.26 2.73 -24.55
N PRO A 375 -4.01 2.28 -24.31
CA PRO A 375 -3.56 1.52 -23.14
C PRO A 375 -3.44 2.39 -21.89
N GLU A 376 -3.65 1.78 -20.70
CA GLU A 376 -3.36 2.43 -19.43
C GLU A 376 -1.85 2.39 -19.16
N PRO A 377 -1.24 3.45 -18.59
CA PRO A 377 0.11 3.40 -18.04
C PRO A 377 0.25 2.35 -16.94
N ASN A 378 1.44 1.77 -16.80
CA ASN A 378 1.72 0.79 -15.75
C ASN A 378 1.69 1.46 -14.37
N PRO A 379 0.71 1.17 -13.50
CA PRO A 379 0.56 1.85 -12.22
C PRO A 379 1.70 1.57 -11.23
N TYR A 380 2.42 0.47 -11.38
CA TYR A 380 3.62 0.18 -10.57
C TYR A 380 4.77 1.13 -10.92
N GLN A 381 4.92 1.50 -12.19
CA GLN A 381 5.89 2.51 -12.57
C GLN A 381 5.43 3.89 -12.13
N GLU A 382 4.12 4.21 -12.28
CA GLU A 382 3.57 5.51 -11.88
C GLU A 382 3.72 5.78 -10.39
N GLU A 383 3.61 4.77 -9.51
CA GLU A 383 3.83 4.99 -8.09
C GLU A 383 5.27 5.41 -7.76
N TRP A 384 6.25 4.94 -8.53
CA TRP A 384 7.64 5.36 -8.41
C TRP A 384 7.90 6.74 -9.02
N ASN A 385 7.34 7.03 -10.19
CA ASN A 385 7.42 8.36 -10.81
C ASN A 385 6.83 9.44 -9.89
N HIS A 386 5.81 9.12 -9.10
CA HIS A 386 5.21 10.06 -8.13
C HIS A 386 5.99 10.19 -6.82
N LEU A 387 6.79 9.20 -6.45
CA LEU A 387 7.60 9.24 -5.22
C LEU A 387 8.86 10.09 -5.40
N VAL A 388 9.52 9.93 -6.54
CA VAL A 388 10.79 10.60 -6.88
C VAL A 388 10.55 12.01 -7.40
#